data_3ac8f3695790b7c8a419b04fb52a2fe0
#
_entry.id   3ac8f3695790b7c8a419b04fb52a2fe0
#
_cell.length_a   1.000
_cell.length_b   1.000
_cell.length_c   1.000
_cell.angle_alpha   90.00
_cell.angle_beta   90.00
_cell.angle_gamma   90.00
#
_symmetry.space_group_name_H-M   'P 1'
#
loop_
_entity.id
_entity.type
_entity.pdbx_description
1 polymer ?
#
loop_
_entity_poly.entity_id
_entity_poly.type
_entity_poly.pdbx_seq_one_letter_code
_entity_poly.pdbx_strand_id
1 'polypeptide(L)'
;MQGTAAGGQSGPFYLEMRGAKNHSRTRLTKWDEGTKLQYVIEKAGDTVRYLERNGISATAYKIKSKLTHKEGNTYENWRAKYLPAPEELQRQREDVFDAGPLFSLVVPLYKTKPQYLREMIDSVTAQTYGNWELCMALAASGEEDAALISILEEYAGRDARIHYQVLPENGGIAENTNAALVMASGDYLVPVDHDDLVPENALYEFASAIRRDDAIDMLYSDEDKVSMDGRHFFEPHFKPDFDLDLLCSVNYICHLLAVRKDVAERAGSYQSAFDGAQDLDFILRCSEQAKKIYHVPKILYHWRCHMDSTAFNPESKLYAFEAGRRAIEEHYRRLGIPARVENASFYGMYRTIYEWKKEPLVSIIIPNKDHAEDLKLCLDSIFTKSDYRNFEVVIVENNSTEPETFAYYKELEAGHENVRVVYYEGGFNYSKINNFGAAACRGDYFLLLNNDTEMIDGGCIREMLGYCMREDVGIVGAKLLYADDTIQHAGVILGFGGTAGHAFIGKSRYDTGYFGRILCAQDYSAVTAACMMTKREAFEAVGGMTEELAVAFNDVDYCLKVRKHGWLVVYDPYAEMHHYESKSRGYEDSPEKVERFNGEVEILLSRWRDQIEQGDPYYNPNLTLDNSDFSLRR
;
A
#
# COMPACT_ATOMS: atom_id res chain seq x y z
N MET A 1 -7.39 -41.39 53.93
CA MET A 1 -6.07 -42.00 53.91
C MET A 1 -5.28 -41.28 52.85
N GLN A 2 -4.50 -40.31 53.22
CA GLN A 2 -3.04 -40.36 53.39
C GLN A 2 -2.39 -40.77 52.07
N GLY A 3 -1.59 -40.02 51.42
CA GLY A 3 -0.65 -38.95 51.67
C GLY A 3 0.09 -38.74 50.35
N THR A 4 0.89 -37.91 50.09
CA THR A 4 1.88 -37.00 50.62
C THR A 4 2.49 -36.24 49.46
N ALA A 5 2.87 -35.02 49.73
CA ALA A 5 3.51 -34.06 48.83
C ALA A 5 4.94 -34.46 48.40
N ALA A 6 5.36 -33.95 47.23
CA ALA A 6 6.75 -33.58 47.02
C ALA A 6 6.83 -32.43 46.00
N GLY A 7 7.43 -31.36 46.45
CA GLY A 7 7.69 -30.16 45.68
C GLY A 7 8.88 -30.33 44.74
N GLY A 8 8.87 -29.55 43.69
CA GLY A 8 9.97 -29.42 42.76
C GLY A 8 10.07 -27.95 42.32
N GLN A 9 11.05 -27.28 42.87
CA GLN A 9 11.48 -25.92 42.48
C GLN A 9 11.98 -25.93 41.05
N SER A 10 11.46 -25.04 40.20
CA SER A 10 12.06 -24.72 38.92
C SER A 10 12.86 -23.42 39.04
N GLY A 11 14.17 -23.56 39.06
CA GLY A 11 15.13 -22.45 38.92
C GLY A 11 15.28 -22.03 37.46
N PRO A 12 15.86 -20.84 37.22
CA PRO A 12 15.91 -20.23 35.91
C PRO A 12 16.99 -20.88 35.04
N PHE A 13 16.64 -21.15 33.76
CA PHE A 13 17.61 -21.58 32.75
C PHE A 13 18.50 -20.42 32.33
N TYR A 14 19.77 -20.46 32.69
CA TYR A 14 20.86 -19.72 32.09
C TYR A 14 21.39 -20.50 30.88
N LEU A 15 21.32 -19.90 29.70
CA LEU A 15 22.01 -20.40 28.51
C LEU A 15 23.37 -19.70 28.44
N GLU A 16 24.45 -20.43 28.81
CA GLU A 16 25.83 -20.03 28.53
C GLU A 16 26.14 -20.17 27.03
N MET A 17 26.45 -19.05 26.37
CA MET A 17 27.11 -19.07 25.07
C MET A 17 28.62 -18.88 25.27
N ARG A 18 29.39 -19.98 25.12
CA ARG A 18 30.86 -19.93 24.97
C ARG A 18 31.23 -19.92 23.49
N GLY A 19 31.88 -18.85 23.09
CA GLY A 19 33.12 -18.82 22.33
C GLY A 19 33.13 -19.07 20.83
N ALA A 20 33.19 -18.01 20.04
CA ALA A 20 34.11 -17.98 18.87
C ALA A 20 34.67 -16.54 18.72
N LYS A 21 35.99 -16.43 18.94
CA LYS A 21 36.75 -15.23 18.61
C LYS A 21 37.08 -15.24 17.11
N ASN A 22 36.79 -14.14 16.38
CA ASN A 22 37.81 -13.48 15.56
C ASN A 22 37.30 -12.18 14.93
N HIS A 23 37.96 -11.13 15.26
CA HIS A 23 38.34 -9.90 14.60
C HIS A 23 37.52 -9.36 13.40
N SER A 24 36.71 -8.34 13.68
CA SER A 24 36.80 -7.04 13.01
C SER A 24 36.21 -5.97 13.95
N ARG A 25 37.06 -5.03 14.38
CA ARG A 25 36.65 -3.90 15.24
C ARG A 25 36.00 -2.84 14.36
N THR A 26 34.69 -2.85 14.28
CA THR A 26 33.90 -1.66 13.95
C THR A 26 33.45 -1.04 15.27
N ARG A 27 33.74 0.24 15.47
CA ARG A 27 33.35 1.01 16.66
C ARG A 27 31.83 1.12 16.70
N LEU A 28 31.17 0.26 17.47
CA LEU A 28 29.81 0.46 17.93
C LEU A 28 29.83 1.61 18.94
N THR A 29 29.13 2.69 18.63
CA THR A 29 28.83 3.78 19.55
C THR A 29 28.15 3.22 20.80
N LYS A 30 28.69 3.53 21.97
CA LYS A 30 28.21 3.09 23.27
C LYS A 30 26.84 3.76 23.54
N TRP A 31 25.79 2.97 23.42
CA TRP A 31 24.55 3.28 24.14
C TRP A 31 24.82 3.06 25.63
N ASP A 32 24.34 3.97 26.47
CA ASP A 32 24.39 3.79 27.90
C ASP A 32 23.51 2.59 28.29
N GLU A 33 23.93 1.86 29.35
CA GLU A 33 23.26 0.62 29.77
C GLU A 33 21.79 0.82 30.19
N GLY A 34 21.42 2.00 30.67
CA GLY A 34 20.04 2.38 31.01
C GLY A 34 19.14 2.47 29.77
N THR A 35 19.62 3.09 28.71
CA THR A 35 18.91 3.23 27.42
C THR A 35 18.71 1.88 26.73
N LYS A 36 19.70 0.98 26.85
CA LYS A 36 19.57 -0.40 26.32
C LYS A 36 18.52 -1.22 27.05
N LEU A 37 18.46 -1.10 28.38
CA LEU A 37 17.50 -1.85 29.20
C LEU A 37 16.09 -1.34 28.95
N GLN A 38 15.90 -0.04 28.83
CA GLN A 38 14.60 0.58 28.54
C GLN A 38 14.11 0.16 27.14
N TYR A 39 14.95 0.19 26.12
CA TYR A 39 14.66 -0.30 24.78
C TYR A 39 14.24 -1.79 24.74
N VAL A 40 14.94 -2.64 25.52
CA VAL A 40 14.60 -4.07 25.60
C VAL A 40 13.26 -4.29 26.29
N ILE A 41 12.94 -3.51 27.33
CA ILE A 41 11.66 -3.59 28.06
C ILE A 41 10.51 -3.13 27.17
N GLU A 42 10.67 -2.03 26.44
CA GLU A 42 9.66 -1.53 25.48
C GLU A 42 9.42 -2.53 24.35
N LYS A 43 10.49 -3.08 23.75
CA LYS A 43 10.36 -4.12 22.71
C LYS A 43 9.69 -5.40 23.20
N ALA A 44 9.89 -5.77 24.45
CA ALA A 44 9.18 -6.90 25.08
C ALA A 44 7.68 -6.57 25.26
N GLY A 45 7.37 -5.36 25.68
CA GLY A 45 5.99 -4.87 25.79
C GLY A 45 5.26 -4.85 24.44
N ASP A 46 5.91 -4.34 23.39
CA ASP A 46 5.39 -4.35 22.01
C ASP A 46 5.09 -5.77 21.52
N THR A 47 5.96 -6.72 21.86
CA THR A 47 5.80 -8.12 21.47
C THR A 47 4.61 -8.76 22.17
N VAL A 48 4.39 -8.43 23.45
CA VAL A 48 3.23 -8.93 24.22
C VAL A 48 1.93 -8.35 23.65
N ARG A 49 1.86 -7.05 23.40
CA ARG A 49 0.69 -6.40 22.80
C ARG A 49 0.38 -6.92 21.40
N TYR A 50 1.41 -7.15 20.60
CA TYR A 50 1.26 -7.75 19.28
C TYR A 50 0.70 -9.20 19.39
N LEU A 51 1.17 -9.96 20.38
CA LEU A 51 0.68 -11.31 20.71
C LEU A 51 -0.81 -11.30 21.09
N GLU A 52 -1.23 -10.37 21.93
CA GLU A 52 -2.62 -10.24 22.36
C GLU A 52 -3.57 -9.90 21.20
N ARG A 53 -3.11 -9.11 20.21
CA ARG A 53 -3.91 -8.71 19.05
C ARG A 53 -3.91 -9.73 17.91
N ASN A 54 -2.77 -10.35 17.64
CA ASN A 54 -2.55 -11.12 16.42
C ASN A 54 -2.29 -12.61 16.66
N GLY A 55 -2.24 -13.02 17.92
CA GLY A 55 -2.03 -14.42 18.33
C GLY A 55 -0.56 -14.90 18.24
N ILE A 56 -0.36 -16.15 18.70
CA ILE A 56 0.98 -16.74 18.87
C ILE A 56 1.70 -16.92 17.52
N SER A 57 0.99 -17.41 16.50
CA SER A 57 1.59 -17.71 15.18
C SER A 57 2.11 -16.46 14.49
N ALA A 58 1.33 -15.37 14.49
CA ALA A 58 1.74 -14.08 13.92
C ALA A 58 2.94 -13.48 14.67
N THR A 59 2.94 -13.60 15.99
CA THR A 59 4.05 -13.11 16.84
C THR A 59 5.33 -13.90 16.61
N ALA A 60 5.24 -15.22 16.54
CA ALA A 60 6.38 -16.09 16.25
C ALA A 60 6.99 -15.79 14.87
N TYR A 61 6.14 -15.57 13.85
CA TYR A 61 6.56 -15.18 12.52
C TYR A 61 7.28 -13.83 12.53
N LYS A 62 6.71 -12.81 13.18
CA LYS A 62 7.32 -11.46 13.28
C LYS A 62 8.69 -11.48 14.00
N ILE A 63 8.83 -12.29 15.06
CA ILE A 63 10.12 -12.48 15.74
C ILE A 63 11.11 -13.16 14.80
N LYS A 64 10.69 -14.24 14.12
CA LYS A 64 11.54 -14.97 13.17
C LYS A 64 11.99 -14.07 12.02
N SER A 65 11.09 -13.31 11.41
CA SER A 65 11.41 -12.41 10.30
C SER A 65 12.44 -11.33 10.70
N LYS A 66 12.29 -10.72 11.89
CA LYS A 66 13.28 -9.77 12.44
C LYS A 66 14.65 -10.37 12.71
N LEU A 67 14.72 -11.66 13.07
CA LEU A 67 15.99 -12.37 13.31
C LEU A 67 16.68 -12.80 12.02
N THR A 68 15.94 -12.99 10.93
CA THR A 68 16.47 -13.44 9.62
C THR A 68 16.83 -12.30 8.69
N HIS A 69 16.26 -11.11 8.85
CA HIS A 69 16.60 -9.93 8.04
C HIS A 69 17.91 -9.30 8.50
N LYS A 70 18.99 -9.56 7.75
CA LYS A 70 20.24 -8.78 7.82
C LYS A 70 20.15 -7.63 6.80
N GLU A 71 19.50 -6.55 7.18
CA GLU A 71 19.35 -5.36 6.30
C GLU A 71 20.60 -4.45 6.26
N GLY A 72 21.70 -4.81 6.87
CA GLY A 72 22.80 -3.89 7.22
C GLY A 72 23.57 -3.21 6.09
N ASN A 73 23.47 -3.63 4.80
CA ASN A 73 24.38 -3.08 3.77
C ASN A 73 23.73 -2.81 2.40
N THR A 74 22.52 -3.21 2.14
CA THR A 74 21.90 -3.11 0.81
C THR A 74 21.44 -1.69 0.49
N TYR A 75 20.88 -0.95 1.45
CA TYR A 75 20.38 0.39 1.20
C TYR A 75 21.49 1.44 1.07
N GLU A 76 22.54 1.39 1.87
CA GLU A 76 23.70 2.27 1.70
C GLU A 76 24.35 2.11 0.32
N ASN A 77 24.47 0.87 -0.17
CA ASN A 77 24.97 0.60 -1.51
C ASN A 77 24.02 1.13 -2.60
N TRP A 78 22.72 0.98 -2.41
CA TRP A 78 21.72 1.53 -3.31
C TRP A 78 21.82 3.06 -3.35
N ARG A 79 21.89 3.72 -2.20
CA ARG A 79 22.09 5.19 -2.11
C ARG A 79 23.32 5.64 -2.88
N ALA A 80 24.45 4.98 -2.66
CA ALA A 80 25.70 5.30 -3.35
C ALA A 80 25.63 5.19 -4.88
N LYS A 81 24.72 4.34 -5.39
CA LYS A 81 24.55 4.09 -6.82
C LYS A 81 23.52 5.01 -7.47
N TYR A 82 22.44 5.34 -6.78
CA TYR A 82 21.25 5.95 -7.39
C TYR A 82 20.97 7.39 -6.93
N LEU A 83 21.60 7.87 -5.84
CA LEU A 83 21.49 9.28 -5.49
C LEU A 83 22.38 10.12 -6.43
N PRO A 84 22.02 11.41 -6.64
CA PRO A 84 22.75 12.27 -7.54
C PRO A 84 24.20 12.47 -7.07
N ALA A 85 25.14 12.30 -8.00
CA ALA A 85 26.55 12.60 -7.75
C ALA A 85 26.78 14.12 -7.64
N PRO A 86 27.88 14.58 -7.01
CA PRO A 86 28.17 16.03 -6.90
C PRO A 86 28.18 16.77 -8.24
N GLU A 87 28.63 16.13 -9.31
CA GLU A 87 28.66 16.69 -10.66
C GLU A 87 27.24 16.88 -11.20
N GLU A 88 26.29 16.00 -10.85
CA GLU A 88 24.89 16.15 -11.21
C GLU A 88 24.26 17.31 -10.45
N LEU A 89 24.49 17.41 -9.14
CA LEU A 89 24.01 18.53 -8.33
C LEU A 89 24.55 19.87 -8.84
N GLN A 90 25.83 19.90 -9.31
CA GLN A 90 26.39 21.10 -9.93
C GLN A 90 25.69 21.46 -11.23
N ARG A 91 25.41 20.49 -12.11
CA ARG A 91 24.64 20.72 -13.34
C ARG A 91 23.23 21.25 -13.06
N GLN A 92 22.59 20.74 -12.01
CA GLN A 92 21.27 21.22 -11.59
C GLN A 92 21.29 22.68 -11.14
N ARG A 93 22.34 23.14 -10.45
CA ARG A 93 22.52 24.56 -10.08
C ARG A 93 22.75 25.48 -11.27
N GLU A 94 23.29 24.96 -12.36
CA GLU A 94 23.58 25.66 -13.60
C GLU A 94 22.39 25.64 -14.58
N ASP A 95 21.41 24.75 -14.38
CA ASP A 95 20.22 24.63 -15.22
C ASP A 95 19.28 25.84 -14.99
N VAL A 96 18.98 26.56 -16.07
CA VAL A 96 18.15 27.76 -16.02
C VAL A 96 16.70 27.41 -16.32
N PHE A 97 15.83 27.79 -15.44
CA PHE A 97 14.38 27.73 -15.64
C PHE A 97 13.87 29.11 -16.01
N ASP A 98 13.52 29.33 -17.29
CA ASP A 98 13.05 30.64 -17.79
C ASP A 98 11.77 31.11 -17.09
N ALA A 99 10.91 30.19 -16.63
CA ALA A 99 9.67 30.42 -15.90
C ALA A 99 9.40 29.28 -14.93
N GLY A 100 10.35 29.04 -14.03
CA GLY A 100 10.20 27.97 -13.03
C GLY A 100 9.26 28.38 -11.89
N PRO A 101 8.48 27.45 -11.32
CA PRO A 101 7.53 27.73 -10.25
C PRO A 101 8.25 28.18 -8.96
N LEU A 102 7.65 29.10 -8.22
CA LEU A 102 8.08 29.45 -6.88
C LEU A 102 7.50 28.43 -5.89
N PHE A 103 8.37 27.76 -5.11
CA PHE A 103 7.97 26.86 -4.04
C PHE A 103 8.00 27.59 -2.70
N SER A 104 6.88 27.56 -1.96
CA SER A 104 6.83 28.03 -0.58
C SER A 104 6.93 26.82 0.36
N LEU A 105 8.09 26.65 1.00
CA LEU A 105 8.24 25.64 2.06
C LEU A 105 7.59 26.19 3.32
N VAL A 106 6.69 25.44 3.92
CA VAL A 106 5.82 25.84 5.04
C VAL A 106 6.15 25.01 6.26
N VAL A 107 6.61 25.64 7.33
CA VAL A 107 7.16 24.96 8.51
C VAL A 107 6.56 25.48 9.80
N PRO A 108 5.75 24.70 10.52
CA PRO A 108 5.33 25.00 11.88
C PRO A 108 6.46 24.65 12.87
N LEU A 109 6.79 25.57 13.78
CA LEU A 109 7.82 25.40 14.81
C LEU A 109 7.17 25.37 16.19
N TYR A 110 7.40 24.30 16.95
CA TYR A 110 6.99 24.20 18.34
C TYR A 110 7.93 23.25 19.10
N LYS A 111 8.57 23.78 20.17
CA LYS A 111 9.56 23.02 20.97
C LYS A 111 10.66 22.38 20.16
N THR A 112 11.04 23.02 19.06
CA THR A 112 12.07 22.57 18.14
C THR A 112 13.43 22.61 18.80
N LYS A 113 14.26 21.59 18.61
CA LYS A 113 15.69 21.64 19.05
C LYS A 113 16.47 22.60 18.16
N PRO A 114 17.26 23.53 18.72
CA PRO A 114 18.05 24.48 17.94
C PRO A 114 18.92 23.86 16.85
N GLN A 115 19.50 22.69 17.12
CA GLN A 115 20.31 21.94 16.14
C GLN A 115 19.47 21.50 14.93
N TYR A 116 18.26 20.93 15.16
CA TYR A 116 17.41 20.43 14.09
C TYR A 116 16.88 21.56 13.22
N LEU A 117 16.49 22.70 13.86
CA LEU A 117 16.10 23.89 13.10
C LEU A 117 17.20 24.37 12.16
N ARG A 118 18.48 24.41 12.62
CA ARG A 118 19.59 24.78 11.76
C ARG A 118 19.79 23.78 10.62
N GLU A 119 19.81 22.48 10.93
CA GLU A 119 20.00 21.43 9.93
C GLU A 119 18.88 21.44 8.86
N MET A 120 17.62 21.67 9.28
CA MET A 120 16.50 21.82 8.36
C MET A 120 16.67 23.04 7.45
N ILE A 121 16.94 24.24 8.00
CA ILE A 121 17.15 25.46 7.21
C ILE A 121 18.36 25.30 6.27
N ASP A 122 19.47 24.71 6.74
CA ASP A 122 20.63 24.45 5.93
C ASP A 122 20.30 23.53 4.74
N SER A 123 19.47 22.50 4.95
CA SER A 123 19.03 21.59 3.89
C SER A 123 18.18 22.29 2.82
N VAL A 124 17.36 23.26 3.21
CA VAL A 124 16.57 24.08 2.29
C VAL A 124 17.46 25.11 1.55
N THR A 125 18.38 25.75 2.24
CA THR A 125 19.31 26.71 1.60
C THR A 125 20.28 26.06 0.62
N ALA A 126 20.56 24.75 0.79
CA ALA A 126 21.40 23.96 -0.11
C ALA A 126 20.71 23.51 -1.40
N GLN A 127 19.39 23.77 -1.58
CA GLN A 127 18.65 23.34 -2.77
C GLN A 127 19.32 23.78 -4.07
N THR A 128 19.39 22.84 -5.04
CA THR A 128 19.95 23.11 -6.37
C THR A 128 19.03 24.00 -7.23
N TYR A 129 17.74 24.00 -6.94
CA TYR A 129 16.75 24.91 -7.53
C TYR A 129 16.59 26.16 -6.67
N GLY A 130 16.79 27.34 -7.26
CA GLY A 130 16.89 28.59 -6.49
C GLY A 130 15.59 29.34 -6.24
N ASN A 131 14.49 29.03 -6.96
CA ASN A 131 13.23 29.76 -6.85
C ASN A 131 12.32 29.18 -5.77
N TRP A 132 12.64 29.48 -4.53
CA TRP A 132 11.90 29.05 -3.35
C TRP A 132 11.87 30.15 -2.27
N GLU A 133 10.92 30.05 -1.38
CA GLU A 133 10.86 30.78 -0.12
C GLU A 133 10.60 29.81 1.05
N LEU A 134 11.08 30.16 2.22
CA LEU A 134 10.88 29.40 3.46
C LEU A 134 10.03 30.21 4.43
N CYS A 135 8.83 29.73 4.74
CA CYS A 135 7.85 30.38 5.60
C CYS A 135 7.71 29.62 6.90
N MET A 136 8.19 30.18 8.02
CA MET A 136 8.24 29.54 9.33
C MET A 136 7.36 30.24 10.35
N ALA A 137 6.51 29.51 11.08
CA ALA A 137 5.70 30.04 12.17
C ALA A 137 6.13 29.40 13.51
N LEU A 138 6.76 30.20 14.38
CA LEU A 138 7.19 29.76 15.70
C LEU A 138 6.07 30.02 16.72
N ALA A 139 5.46 28.93 17.22
CA ALA A 139 4.49 29.02 18.30
C ALA A 139 5.20 29.15 19.65
N ALA A 140 4.78 30.13 20.44
CA ALA A 140 5.38 30.42 21.76
C ALA A 140 5.32 29.16 22.67
N SER A 141 6.45 28.80 23.27
CA SER A 141 6.59 27.65 24.17
C SER A 141 7.25 27.98 25.50
N GLY A 142 7.92 29.11 25.60
CA GLY A 142 8.55 29.60 26.84
C GLY A 142 9.93 30.22 26.63
N GLU A 143 10.78 30.17 27.68
CA GLU A 143 12.11 30.79 27.67
C GLU A 143 13.06 30.20 26.60
N GLU A 144 12.85 28.95 26.18
CA GLU A 144 13.64 28.26 25.17
C GLU A 144 13.49 28.88 23.77
N ASP A 145 12.41 29.64 23.54
CA ASP A 145 12.12 30.27 22.23
C ASP A 145 13.15 31.35 21.86
N ALA A 146 13.82 31.96 22.83
CA ALA A 146 14.83 33.00 22.58
C ALA A 146 15.99 32.46 21.70
N ALA A 147 16.40 31.21 21.90
CA ALA A 147 17.43 30.58 21.08
C ALA A 147 16.95 30.33 19.64
N LEU A 148 15.70 29.92 19.47
CA LEU A 148 15.08 29.71 18.17
C LEU A 148 14.88 31.04 17.43
N ILE A 149 14.39 32.09 18.11
CA ILE A 149 14.24 33.43 17.54
C ILE A 149 15.59 33.96 17.03
N SER A 150 16.67 33.81 17.83
CA SER A 150 18.00 34.22 17.41
C SER A 150 18.48 33.48 16.15
N ILE A 151 18.15 32.20 15.98
CA ILE A 151 18.46 31.43 14.76
C ILE A 151 17.65 31.97 13.58
N LEU A 152 16.35 32.20 13.76
CA LEU A 152 15.48 32.72 12.71
C LEU A 152 15.94 34.10 12.23
N GLU A 153 16.30 35.00 13.17
CA GLU A 153 16.85 36.33 12.87
C GLU A 153 18.18 36.23 12.09
N GLU A 154 19.07 35.30 12.49
CA GLU A 154 20.34 35.05 11.83
C GLU A 154 20.15 34.67 10.37
N TYR A 155 19.28 33.65 10.10
CA TYR A 155 19.08 33.14 8.73
C TYR A 155 18.26 34.12 7.87
N ALA A 156 17.22 34.74 8.37
CA ALA A 156 16.44 35.75 7.64
C ALA A 156 17.27 37.01 7.33
N GLY A 157 18.22 37.37 8.19
CA GLY A 157 19.17 38.44 7.93
C GLY A 157 20.21 38.14 6.83
N ARG A 158 20.43 36.87 6.51
CA ARG A 158 21.39 36.41 5.48
C ARG A 158 20.73 36.11 4.14
N ASP A 159 19.49 35.64 4.14
CA ASP A 159 18.76 35.24 2.93
C ASP A 159 17.34 35.81 2.93
N ALA A 160 17.06 36.69 1.98
CA ALA A 160 15.77 37.39 1.88
C ALA A 160 14.59 36.47 1.51
N ARG A 161 14.85 35.22 1.14
CA ARG A 161 13.82 34.19 0.86
C ARG A 161 13.28 33.54 2.13
N ILE A 162 13.89 33.81 3.30
CA ILE A 162 13.54 33.21 4.57
C ILE A 162 12.64 34.19 5.35
N HIS A 163 11.41 33.76 5.60
CA HIS A 163 10.39 34.51 6.30
C HIS A 163 9.99 33.77 7.57
N TYR A 164 9.78 34.51 8.67
CA TYR A 164 9.27 33.92 9.90
C TYR A 164 8.34 34.86 10.64
N GLN A 165 7.48 34.29 11.44
CA GLN A 165 6.69 34.99 12.44
C GLN A 165 6.71 34.24 13.76
N VAL A 166 6.59 34.99 14.88
CA VAL A 166 6.45 34.43 16.22
C VAL A 166 4.99 34.59 16.65
N LEU A 167 4.35 33.47 16.93
CA LEU A 167 2.95 33.44 17.37
C LEU A 167 2.87 33.65 18.88
N PRO A 168 1.84 34.35 19.38
CA PRO A 168 1.71 34.65 20.81
C PRO A 168 1.42 33.41 21.66
N GLU A 169 0.85 32.36 21.05
CA GLU A 169 0.47 31.12 21.72
C GLU A 169 0.55 29.93 20.73
N ASN A 170 0.53 28.72 21.26
CA ASN A 170 0.48 27.50 20.44
C ASN A 170 -0.98 27.15 20.15
N GLY A 171 -1.39 27.30 18.90
CA GLY A 171 -2.73 26.94 18.39
C GLY A 171 -2.91 25.46 18.03
N GLY A 172 -1.87 24.63 18.16
CA GLY A 172 -1.83 23.28 17.63
C GLY A 172 -1.18 23.23 16.25
N ILE A 173 -0.89 22.00 15.77
CA ILE A 173 -0.10 21.83 14.53
C ILE A 173 -0.81 22.43 13.30
N ALA A 174 -2.12 22.24 13.18
CA ALA A 174 -2.90 22.78 12.06
C ALA A 174 -2.86 24.32 12.03
N GLU A 175 -3.13 24.98 13.15
CA GLU A 175 -3.16 26.45 13.20
C GLU A 175 -1.76 27.05 13.05
N ASN A 176 -0.73 26.42 13.60
CA ASN A 176 0.65 26.86 13.42
C ASN A 176 1.08 26.72 11.95
N THR A 177 0.66 25.64 11.26
CA THR A 177 0.90 25.47 9.83
C THR A 177 0.14 26.52 9.02
N ASN A 178 -1.13 26.79 9.37
CA ASN A 178 -1.93 27.84 8.70
C ASN A 178 -1.28 29.22 8.85
N ALA A 179 -0.71 29.52 10.02
CA ALA A 179 0.02 30.77 10.21
C ALA A 179 1.25 30.86 9.28
N ALA A 180 1.99 29.76 9.08
CA ALA A 180 3.09 29.74 8.11
C ALA A 180 2.58 29.89 6.66
N LEU A 181 1.45 29.27 6.32
CA LEU A 181 0.80 29.38 5.00
C LEU A 181 0.41 30.82 4.63
N VAL A 182 0.02 31.65 5.59
CA VAL A 182 -0.33 33.06 5.32
C VAL A 182 0.84 33.85 4.73
N MET A 183 2.08 33.46 5.02
CA MET A 183 3.28 34.10 4.47
C MET A 183 3.63 33.61 3.06
N ALA A 184 3.07 32.46 2.63
CA ALA A 184 3.43 31.79 1.39
C ALA A 184 2.88 32.53 0.16
N SER A 185 3.77 32.91 -0.75
CA SER A 185 3.44 33.60 -2.00
C SER A 185 3.60 32.75 -3.25
N GLY A 186 4.25 31.59 -3.13
CA GLY A 186 4.64 30.73 -4.24
C GLY A 186 3.50 30.03 -4.99
N ASP A 187 3.85 29.48 -6.13
CA ASP A 187 2.93 28.74 -7.00
C ASP A 187 2.56 27.35 -6.41
N TYR A 188 3.50 26.76 -5.65
CA TYR A 188 3.31 25.49 -4.97
C TYR A 188 3.66 25.59 -3.49
N LEU A 189 2.83 24.98 -2.65
CA LEU A 189 3.00 24.89 -1.21
C LEU A 189 3.65 23.54 -0.86
N VAL A 190 4.72 23.58 -0.06
CA VAL A 190 5.51 22.40 0.31
C VAL A 190 5.57 22.31 1.84
N PRO A 191 4.72 21.53 2.50
CA PRO A 191 4.81 21.32 3.95
C PRO A 191 6.08 20.52 4.29
N VAL A 192 6.80 20.98 5.32
CA VAL A 192 8.04 20.36 5.81
C VAL A 192 8.02 20.37 7.34
N ASP A 193 8.44 19.29 7.96
CA ASP A 193 8.59 19.21 9.41
C ASP A 193 9.89 19.87 9.87
N HIS A 194 9.86 20.47 11.06
CA HIS A 194 10.92 21.34 11.58
C HIS A 194 12.20 20.62 12.00
N ASP A 195 12.20 19.32 12.07
CA ASP A 195 13.29 18.45 12.51
C ASP A 195 13.79 17.49 11.42
N ASP A 196 13.21 17.57 10.22
CA ASP A 196 13.52 16.73 9.07
C ASP A 196 14.53 17.38 8.11
N LEU A 197 14.91 16.66 7.05
CA LEU A 197 15.87 17.13 6.06
C LEU A 197 15.29 16.97 4.64
N VAL A 198 15.59 17.96 3.79
CA VAL A 198 15.20 17.95 2.38
C VAL A 198 16.47 17.78 1.50
N PRO A 199 16.62 16.69 0.73
CA PRO A 199 17.75 16.50 -0.18
C PRO A 199 17.98 17.70 -1.12
N GLU A 200 19.23 18.03 -1.44
CA GLU A 200 19.60 19.21 -2.22
C GLU A 200 18.91 19.31 -3.60
N ASN A 201 18.55 18.18 -4.19
CA ASN A 201 17.89 18.12 -5.50
C ASN A 201 16.34 18.09 -5.44
N ALA A 202 15.73 18.17 -4.26
CA ALA A 202 14.29 17.91 -4.12
C ALA A 202 13.44 18.89 -4.95
N LEU A 203 13.64 20.17 -4.78
CA LEU A 203 12.86 21.18 -5.51
C LEU A 203 13.21 21.20 -7.00
N TYR A 204 14.45 20.85 -7.39
CA TYR A 204 14.82 20.70 -8.79
C TYR A 204 14.05 19.58 -9.49
N GLU A 205 13.89 18.44 -8.81
CA GLU A 205 13.14 17.31 -9.37
C GLU A 205 11.66 17.65 -9.55
N PHE A 206 11.06 18.35 -8.58
CA PHE A 206 9.70 18.84 -8.69
C PHE A 206 9.56 19.89 -9.81
N ALA A 207 10.43 20.89 -9.86
CA ALA A 207 10.43 21.89 -10.92
C ALA A 207 10.63 21.26 -12.32
N SER A 208 11.51 20.25 -12.41
CA SER A 208 11.74 19.50 -13.66
C SER A 208 10.52 18.68 -14.08
N ALA A 209 9.75 18.12 -13.14
CA ALA A 209 8.49 17.45 -13.46
C ALA A 209 7.46 18.45 -13.99
N ILE A 210 7.29 19.60 -13.33
CA ILE A 210 6.36 20.66 -13.75
C ILE A 210 6.79 21.26 -15.11
N ARG A 211 8.11 21.43 -15.37
CA ARG A 211 8.62 21.88 -16.67
C ARG A 211 8.26 20.93 -17.82
N ARG A 212 8.17 19.62 -17.54
CA ARG A 212 7.73 18.61 -18.54
C ARG A 212 6.23 18.61 -18.74
N ASP A 213 5.47 18.98 -17.70
CA ASP A 213 4.02 18.93 -17.69
C ASP A 213 3.46 19.95 -16.68
N ASP A 214 3.07 21.11 -17.19
CA ASP A 214 2.55 22.22 -16.41
C ASP A 214 1.11 22.01 -15.87
N ALA A 215 0.45 20.92 -16.30
CA ALA A 215 -0.87 20.54 -15.79
C ALA A 215 -0.82 19.83 -14.44
N ILE A 216 0.38 19.56 -13.89
CA ILE A 216 0.51 18.90 -12.60
C ILE A 216 0.00 19.81 -11.48
N ASP A 217 -0.98 19.32 -10.73
CA ASP A 217 -1.61 20.03 -9.61
C ASP A 217 -0.96 19.69 -8.27
N MET A 218 -0.48 18.45 -8.14
CA MET A 218 0.06 17.91 -6.89
C MET A 218 1.21 16.95 -7.21
N LEU A 219 2.31 17.05 -6.46
CA LEU A 219 3.45 16.14 -6.56
C LEU A 219 3.75 15.54 -5.19
N TYR A 220 4.23 14.31 -5.18
CA TYR A 220 4.84 13.71 -4.00
C TYR A 220 6.02 12.82 -4.41
N SER A 221 6.87 12.52 -3.43
CA SER A 221 8.09 11.74 -3.66
C SER A 221 8.22 10.55 -2.72
N ASP A 222 9.21 9.71 -3.01
CA ASP A 222 9.71 8.71 -2.07
C ASP A 222 10.43 9.39 -0.90
N GLU A 223 10.55 8.66 0.21
CA GLU A 223 11.22 9.12 1.43
C GLU A 223 12.08 8.01 2.03
N ASP A 224 12.99 8.38 2.91
CA ASP A 224 13.66 7.44 3.81
C ASP A 224 13.71 8.01 5.23
N LYS A 225 14.25 7.24 6.15
CA LYS A 225 14.46 7.66 7.51
C LYS A 225 15.92 8.00 7.75
N VAL A 226 16.16 9.01 8.60
CA VAL A 226 17.50 9.40 9.04
C VAL A 226 17.60 9.34 10.56
N SER A 227 18.76 8.91 11.06
CA SER A 227 19.05 8.87 12.50
C SER A 227 19.10 10.27 13.11
N MET A 228 19.00 10.35 14.45
CA MET A 228 19.01 11.62 15.20
C MET A 228 20.24 12.50 14.91
N ASP A 229 21.38 11.90 14.58
CA ASP A 229 22.62 12.59 14.25
C ASP A 229 22.74 13.00 12.77
N GLY A 230 21.70 12.71 11.96
CA GLY A 230 21.65 13.06 10.54
C GLY A 230 22.57 12.24 9.62
N ARG A 231 23.14 11.12 10.08
CA ARG A 231 24.24 10.43 9.38
C ARG A 231 23.90 9.05 8.82
N HIS A 232 22.91 8.39 9.39
CA HIS A 232 22.53 7.03 8.99
C HIS A 232 21.14 7.04 8.40
N PHE A 233 21.01 6.59 7.16
CA PHE A 233 19.76 6.52 6.41
C PHE A 233 19.31 5.07 6.31
N PHE A 234 17.98 4.83 6.48
CA PHE A 234 17.42 3.49 6.55
C PHE A 234 15.92 3.50 6.22
N GLU A 235 15.34 2.33 6.05
CA GLU A 235 13.91 2.12 5.77
C GLU A 235 13.37 3.02 4.65
N PRO A 236 13.90 2.91 3.40
CA PRO A 236 13.37 3.67 2.28
C PRO A 236 11.93 3.25 1.98
N HIS A 237 11.05 4.24 1.81
CA HIS A 237 9.69 4.04 1.36
C HIS A 237 9.57 4.46 -0.10
N PHE A 238 9.65 3.49 -1.00
CA PHE A 238 9.41 3.63 -2.42
C PHE A 238 7.93 3.46 -2.71
N LYS A 239 7.27 4.56 -2.98
CA LYS A 239 5.82 4.68 -3.09
C LYS A 239 5.32 4.27 -4.48
N PRO A 240 4.05 3.86 -4.64
CA PRO A 240 3.42 3.73 -5.95
C PRO A 240 3.06 5.10 -6.53
N ASP A 241 2.61 5.14 -7.79
CA ASP A 241 1.84 6.26 -8.31
C ASP A 241 0.54 6.41 -7.50
N PHE A 242 -0.18 7.52 -7.73
CA PHE A 242 -1.33 7.87 -6.89
C PHE A 242 -2.38 6.75 -6.88
N ASP A 243 -2.72 6.34 -5.67
CA ASP A 243 -3.65 5.27 -5.34
C ASP A 243 -4.52 5.72 -4.17
N LEU A 244 -5.78 6.06 -4.46
CA LEU A 244 -6.70 6.58 -3.46
C LEU A 244 -7.12 5.50 -2.45
N ASP A 245 -7.28 4.25 -2.88
CA ASP A 245 -7.66 3.16 -1.99
C ASP A 245 -6.54 2.84 -1.00
N LEU A 246 -5.28 2.90 -1.44
CA LEU A 246 -4.13 2.81 -0.55
C LEU A 246 -4.06 4.01 0.40
N LEU A 247 -4.31 5.23 -0.07
CA LEU A 247 -4.31 6.44 0.76
C LEU A 247 -5.41 6.39 1.83
N CYS A 248 -6.58 5.84 1.51
CA CYS A 248 -7.65 5.59 2.47
C CYS A 248 -7.37 4.38 3.38
N SER A 249 -6.37 3.56 3.06
CA SER A 249 -5.94 2.43 3.91
C SER A 249 -4.74 2.77 4.79
N VAL A 250 -3.83 3.64 4.33
CA VAL A 250 -2.65 4.12 5.07
C VAL A 250 -2.16 5.43 4.45
N ASN A 251 -1.78 6.42 5.28
CA ASN A 251 -1.16 7.63 4.75
C ASN A 251 0.24 7.31 4.21
N TYR A 252 0.33 6.91 2.95
CA TYR A 252 1.60 6.57 2.31
C TYR A 252 2.30 7.78 1.67
N ILE A 253 1.57 8.86 1.41
CA ILE A 253 2.12 10.06 0.75
C ILE A 253 3.01 10.85 1.71
N CYS A 254 2.53 11.22 2.91
CA CYS A 254 3.24 12.00 3.94
C CYS A 254 4.09 13.15 3.35
N HIS A 255 5.38 12.89 3.15
CA HIS A 255 6.41 13.82 2.65
C HIS A 255 7.23 13.17 1.51
N LEU A 256 7.92 13.91 0.62
CA LEU A 256 7.72 15.34 0.38
C LEU A 256 6.47 15.52 -0.47
N LEU A 257 5.67 16.51 -0.16
CA LEU A 257 4.45 16.87 -0.90
C LEU A 257 4.62 18.29 -1.46
N ALA A 258 4.15 18.54 -2.68
CA ALA A 258 3.94 19.88 -3.21
C ALA A 258 2.55 19.97 -3.81
N VAL A 259 1.78 21.00 -3.41
CA VAL A 259 0.41 21.23 -3.88
C VAL A 259 0.33 22.59 -4.52
N ARG A 260 -0.21 22.67 -5.74
CA ARG A 260 -0.42 23.95 -6.41
C ARG A 260 -1.34 24.84 -5.56
N LYS A 261 -0.97 26.12 -5.42
CA LYS A 261 -1.61 27.05 -4.48
C LYS A 261 -3.13 27.15 -4.66
N ASP A 262 -3.60 27.24 -5.91
CA ASP A 262 -5.03 27.31 -6.21
C ASP A 262 -5.80 26.03 -5.84
N VAL A 263 -5.15 24.87 -5.91
CA VAL A 263 -5.71 23.59 -5.42
C VAL A 263 -5.82 23.60 -3.91
N ALA A 264 -4.76 24.01 -3.22
CA ALA A 264 -4.76 24.14 -1.75
C ALA A 264 -5.81 25.16 -1.26
N GLU A 265 -5.95 26.30 -1.95
CA GLU A 265 -6.97 27.31 -1.64
C GLU A 265 -8.40 26.75 -1.78
N ARG A 266 -8.69 25.96 -2.82
CA ARG A 266 -9.99 25.29 -2.98
C ARG A 266 -10.21 24.18 -1.94
N ALA A 267 -9.17 23.45 -1.58
CA ALA A 267 -9.22 22.44 -0.52
C ALA A 267 -9.43 23.06 0.87
N GLY A 268 -8.99 24.30 1.06
CA GLY A 268 -9.02 25.01 2.33
C GLY A 268 -7.81 24.73 3.22
N SER A 269 -7.67 25.51 4.29
CA SER A 269 -6.56 25.41 5.24
C SER A 269 -6.54 24.09 6.03
N TYR A 270 -5.44 23.84 6.75
CA TYR A 270 -5.37 22.73 7.72
C TYR A 270 -6.44 22.87 8.80
N GLN A 271 -7.00 21.75 9.24
CA GLN A 271 -8.14 21.74 10.18
C GLN A 271 -7.72 21.12 11.52
N SER A 272 -7.83 21.89 12.61
CA SER A 272 -7.50 21.46 13.99
C SER A 272 -8.33 20.27 14.47
N ALA A 273 -9.51 20.02 13.84
CA ALA A 273 -10.31 18.83 14.12
C ALA A 273 -9.57 17.51 13.81
N PHE A 274 -8.54 17.57 12.99
CA PHE A 274 -7.73 16.43 12.56
C PHE A 274 -6.27 16.50 13.03
N ASP A 275 -5.96 17.32 14.05
CA ASP A 275 -4.62 17.38 14.64
C ASP A 275 -4.06 15.97 14.93
N GLY A 276 -2.85 15.71 14.48
CA GLY A 276 -2.18 14.40 14.49
C GLY A 276 -2.35 13.57 13.22
N ALA A 277 -3.32 13.92 12.35
CA ALA A 277 -3.50 13.41 10.98
C ALA A 277 -3.98 14.53 10.04
N GLN A 278 -3.62 15.78 10.39
CA GLN A 278 -3.97 16.98 9.61
C GLN A 278 -3.39 16.96 8.19
N ASP A 279 -2.27 16.28 8.01
CA ASP A 279 -1.62 16.03 6.74
C ASP A 279 -2.48 15.10 5.85
N LEU A 280 -2.96 13.97 6.38
CA LEU A 280 -3.84 13.05 5.67
C LEU A 280 -5.15 13.75 5.24
N ASP A 281 -5.79 14.51 6.15
CA ASP A 281 -7.00 15.27 5.83
C ASP A 281 -6.72 16.28 4.71
N PHE A 282 -5.59 17.01 4.78
CA PHE A 282 -5.21 17.99 3.77
C PHE A 282 -4.92 17.32 2.42
N ILE A 283 -4.17 16.20 2.41
CA ILE A 283 -3.87 15.43 1.21
C ILE A 283 -5.16 14.95 0.54
N LEU A 284 -6.11 14.36 1.30
CA LEU A 284 -7.40 13.90 0.79
C LEU A 284 -8.20 15.06 0.18
N ARG A 285 -8.31 16.20 0.86
CA ARG A 285 -9.03 17.38 0.31
C ARG A 285 -8.34 17.96 -0.93
N CYS A 286 -7.02 17.97 -0.98
CA CYS A 286 -6.28 18.40 -2.17
C CYS A 286 -6.47 17.42 -3.33
N SER A 287 -6.45 16.11 -3.08
CA SER A 287 -6.67 15.10 -4.11
C SER A 287 -8.08 15.17 -4.73
N GLU A 288 -9.09 15.55 -3.94
CA GLU A 288 -10.46 15.81 -4.43
C GLU A 288 -10.54 17.00 -5.41
N GLN A 289 -9.60 17.92 -5.35
CA GLN A 289 -9.55 19.14 -6.18
C GLN A 289 -8.54 19.08 -7.33
N ALA A 290 -7.54 18.19 -7.21
CA ALA A 290 -6.48 18.01 -8.18
C ALA A 290 -6.98 17.23 -9.41
N LYS A 291 -6.57 17.68 -10.61
CA LYS A 291 -6.81 16.94 -11.86
C LYS A 291 -5.66 16.03 -12.21
N LYS A 292 -4.45 16.38 -11.78
CA LYS A 292 -3.24 15.61 -12.05
C LYS A 292 -2.34 15.56 -10.82
N ILE A 293 -2.18 14.36 -10.30
CA ILE A 293 -1.27 14.04 -9.20
C ILE A 293 -0.11 13.25 -9.80
N TYR A 294 1.12 13.65 -9.49
CA TYR A 294 2.33 13.05 -10.06
C TYR A 294 3.27 12.57 -8.97
N HIS A 295 3.68 11.33 -9.05
CA HIS A 295 4.71 10.75 -8.21
C HIS A 295 6.09 10.95 -8.82
N VAL A 296 7.03 11.48 -8.04
CA VAL A 296 8.45 11.55 -8.40
C VAL A 296 9.17 10.40 -7.70
N PRO A 297 9.53 9.32 -8.40
CA PRO A 297 10.07 8.11 -7.77
C PRO A 297 11.56 8.27 -7.38
N LYS A 298 11.81 9.23 -6.51
CA LYS A 298 13.12 9.58 -5.96
C LYS A 298 12.99 9.88 -4.47
N ILE A 299 14.02 9.54 -3.68
CA ILE A 299 14.11 9.92 -2.27
C ILE A 299 14.38 11.43 -2.19
N LEU A 300 13.35 12.20 -1.89
CA LEU A 300 13.41 13.67 -1.78
C LEU A 300 13.03 14.19 -0.39
N TYR A 301 12.94 13.31 0.58
CA TYR A 301 12.69 13.64 1.97
C TYR A 301 13.37 12.64 2.91
N HIS A 302 13.92 13.14 4.03
CA HIS A 302 14.54 12.34 5.07
C HIS A 302 13.85 12.59 6.40
N TRP A 303 13.06 11.63 6.83
CA TRP A 303 12.30 11.70 8.07
C TRP A 303 13.20 11.35 9.27
N ARG A 304 13.43 12.32 10.16
CA ARG A 304 14.29 12.11 11.33
C ARG A 304 13.57 11.28 12.39
N CYS A 305 14.15 10.13 12.72
CA CYS A 305 13.61 9.25 13.74
C CYS A 305 14.16 9.61 15.11
N HIS A 306 13.29 10.00 16.04
CA HIS A 306 13.59 10.18 17.46
C HIS A 306 12.59 9.43 18.35
N MET A 307 12.95 9.23 19.63
CA MET A 307 12.15 8.40 20.56
C MET A 307 10.75 8.94 20.84
N ASP A 308 10.52 10.22 20.62
CA ASP A 308 9.22 10.89 20.82
C ASP A 308 8.37 10.93 19.52
N SER A 309 8.88 10.40 18.40
CA SER A 309 8.16 10.39 17.13
C SER A 309 7.00 9.39 17.16
N THR A 310 5.94 9.66 16.40
CA THR A 310 4.75 8.78 16.27
C THR A 310 5.13 7.39 15.80
N ALA A 311 6.16 7.28 14.95
CA ALA A 311 6.67 6.01 14.45
C ALA A 311 7.31 5.14 15.55
N PHE A 312 7.81 5.76 16.63
CA PHE A 312 8.50 5.05 17.70
C PHE A 312 7.60 4.71 18.90
N ASN A 313 6.65 5.59 19.24
CA ASN A 313 5.71 5.39 20.35
C ASN A 313 4.25 5.66 19.92
N PRO A 314 3.63 4.72 19.16
CA PRO A 314 2.26 4.89 18.66
C PRO A 314 1.22 5.11 19.77
N GLU A 315 1.41 4.52 20.95
CA GLU A 315 0.43 4.62 22.05
C GLU A 315 0.32 6.03 22.64
N SER A 316 1.37 6.83 22.55
CA SER A 316 1.34 8.22 23.01
C SER A 316 0.45 9.13 22.17
N LYS A 317 0.07 8.67 20.97
CA LYS A 317 -0.69 9.44 19.98
C LYS A 317 -1.90 8.68 19.41
N LEU A 318 -2.61 7.91 20.23
CA LEU A 318 -3.84 7.21 19.80
C LEU A 318 -4.86 8.16 19.18
N TYR A 319 -4.89 9.42 19.63
CA TYR A 319 -5.75 10.45 19.07
C TYR A 319 -5.46 10.71 17.57
N ALA A 320 -4.20 10.57 17.13
CA ALA A 320 -3.81 10.77 15.74
C ALA A 320 -4.42 9.70 14.81
N PHE A 321 -4.45 8.44 15.26
CA PHE A 321 -5.06 7.36 14.49
C PHE A 321 -6.58 7.52 14.40
N GLU A 322 -7.21 7.98 15.46
CA GLU A 322 -8.64 8.30 15.44
C GLU A 322 -8.92 9.54 14.58
N ALA A 323 -8.03 10.54 14.57
CA ALA A 323 -8.13 11.68 13.67
C ALA A 323 -8.02 11.24 12.19
N GLY A 324 -7.10 10.33 11.87
CA GLY A 324 -6.95 9.75 10.51
C GLY A 324 -8.20 8.98 10.08
N ARG A 325 -8.75 8.13 10.96
CA ARG A 325 -10.02 7.44 10.69
C ARG A 325 -11.15 8.43 10.34
N ARG A 326 -11.29 9.50 11.14
CA ARG A 326 -12.29 10.55 10.90
C ARG A 326 -12.02 11.36 9.62
N ALA A 327 -10.75 11.59 9.28
CA ALA A 327 -10.38 12.29 8.05
C ALA A 327 -10.83 11.50 6.81
N ILE A 328 -10.68 10.18 6.81
CA ILE A 328 -11.14 9.31 5.73
C ILE A 328 -12.68 9.24 5.70
N GLU A 329 -13.36 9.13 6.85
CA GLU A 329 -14.83 9.18 6.88
C GLU A 329 -15.37 10.50 6.32
N GLU A 330 -14.72 11.62 6.66
CA GLU A 330 -15.10 12.94 6.18
C GLU A 330 -14.84 13.09 4.67
N HIS A 331 -13.77 12.47 4.13
CA HIS A 331 -13.53 12.36 2.69
C HIS A 331 -14.71 11.69 1.98
N TYR A 332 -15.13 10.50 2.41
CA TYR A 332 -16.28 9.82 1.82
C TYR A 332 -17.58 10.61 1.97
N ARG A 333 -17.76 11.29 3.11
CA ARG A 333 -18.92 12.15 3.33
C ARG A 333 -18.96 13.33 2.34
N ARG A 334 -17.82 13.98 2.05
CA ARG A 334 -17.73 15.07 1.05
C ARG A 334 -18.07 14.59 -0.35
N LEU A 335 -17.64 13.37 -0.69
CA LEU A 335 -17.93 12.74 -1.99
C LEU A 335 -19.35 12.16 -2.09
N GLY A 336 -20.11 12.13 -0.98
CA GLY A 336 -21.45 11.52 -0.95
C GLY A 336 -21.42 10.00 -1.07
N ILE A 337 -20.30 9.35 -0.77
CA ILE A 337 -20.13 7.90 -0.80
C ILE A 337 -20.51 7.32 0.57
N PRO A 338 -21.53 6.47 0.67
CA PRO A 338 -21.87 5.84 1.94
C PRO A 338 -20.82 4.81 2.33
N ALA A 339 -20.03 5.15 3.33
CA ALA A 339 -18.99 4.27 3.87
C ALA A 339 -18.76 4.58 5.35
N ARG A 340 -18.34 3.57 6.11
CA ARG A 340 -17.77 3.71 7.45
C ARG A 340 -16.32 3.26 7.44
N VAL A 341 -15.51 3.83 8.30
CA VAL A 341 -14.08 3.53 8.39
C VAL A 341 -13.76 2.98 9.76
N GLU A 342 -13.06 1.87 9.80
CA GLU A 342 -12.60 1.21 11.01
C GLU A 342 -11.06 1.27 11.10
N ASN A 343 -10.53 1.28 12.34
CA ASN A 343 -9.11 1.06 12.52
C ASN A 343 -8.80 -0.43 12.21
N ALA A 344 -7.83 -0.67 11.35
CA ALA A 344 -7.36 -2.02 11.03
C ALA A 344 -6.49 -2.59 12.16
N SER A 345 -5.91 -3.77 11.95
CA SER A 345 -5.11 -4.49 12.96
C SER A 345 -3.85 -3.75 13.41
N PHE A 346 -3.38 -2.77 12.65
CA PHE A 346 -2.20 -1.97 12.94
C PHE A 346 -2.55 -0.49 13.07
N TYR A 347 -1.85 0.22 13.94
CA TYR A 347 -2.02 1.67 14.11
C TYR A 347 -1.67 2.40 12.81
N GLY A 348 -2.53 3.36 12.44
CA GLY A 348 -2.38 4.14 11.21
C GLY A 348 -2.81 3.41 9.94
N MET A 349 -3.38 2.22 10.08
CA MET A 349 -4.04 1.51 8.99
C MET A 349 -5.55 1.48 9.21
N TYR A 350 -6.29 1.61 8.12
CA TYR A 350 -7.74 1.76 8.13
C TYR A 350 -8.39 0.78 7.17
N ARG A 351 -9.63 0.40 7.48
CA ARG A 351 -10.50 -0.41 6.63
C ARG A 351 -11.72 0.39 6.28
N THR A 352 -11.98 0.57 5.00
CA THR A 352 -13.22 1.14 4.49
C THR A 352 -14.24 0.04 4.26
N ILE A 353 -15.46 0.24 4.76
CA ILE A 353 -16.59 -0.65 4.55
C ILE A 353 -17.68 0.16 3.88
N TYR A 354 -17.95 -0.16 2.61
CA TYR A 354 -18.98 0.52 1.83
C TYR A 354 -20.37 0.06 2.24
N GLU A 355 -21.32 0.99 2.24
CA GLU A 355 -22.69 0.76 2.64
C GLU A 355 -23.64 1.00 1.46
N TRP A 356 -24.65 0.16 1.30
CA TRP A 356 -25.66 0.30 0.27
C TRP A 356 -27.04 -0.09 0.77
N LYS A 357 -28.07 0.47 0.13
CA LYS A 357 -29.47 0.24 0.55
C LYS A 357 -30.09 -1.00 -0.08
N LYS A 358 -29.59 -1.44 -1.22
CA LYS A 358 -30.13 -2.57 -1.99
C LYS A 358 -28.99 -3.54 -2.30
N GLU A 359 -29.18 -4.79 -1.98
CA GLU A 359 -28.25 -5.87 -2.33
C GLU A 359 -28.48 -6.28 -3.79
N PRO A 360 -27.53 -6.00 -4.73
CA PRO A 360 -27.66 -6.43 -6.11
C PRO A 360 -27.44 -7.94 -6.24
N LEU A 361 -27.94 -8.55 -7.33
CA LEU A 361 -27.68 -9.95 -7.62
C LEU A 361 -26.22 -10.16 -8.07
N VAL A 362 -25.49 -11.04 -7.38
CA VAL A 362 -24.16 -11.51 -7.77
C VAL A 362 -24.28 -12.86 -8.45
N SER A 363 -23.74 -13.01 -9.66
CA SER A 363 -23.65 -14.31 -10.35
C SER A 363 -22.25 -14.89 -10.14
N ILE A 364 -22.16 -16.00 -9.40
CA ILE A 364 -20.93 -16.75 -9.17
C ILE A 364 -20.74 -17.73 -10.32
N ILE A 365 -19.67 -17.57 -11.10
CA ILE A 365 -19.37 -18.39 -12.27
C ILE A 365 -18.24 -19.36 -11.89
N ILE A 366 -18.54 -20.67 -11.94
CA ILE A 366 -17.59 -21.71 -11.53
C ILE A 366 -17.38 -22.68 -12.71
N PRO A 367 -16.24 -22.58 -13.44
CA PRO A 367 -15.80 -23.63 -14.36
C PRO A 367 -15.60 -24.95 -13.61
N ASN A 368 -16.16 -26.06 -14.09
CA ASN A 368 -15.94 -27.34 -13.46
C ASN A 368 -15.75 -28.47 -14.50
N LYS A 369 -14.85 -29.38 -14.18
CA LYS A 369 -14.67 -30.65 -14.86
C LYS A 369 -14.27 -31.70 -13.86
N ASP A 370 -15.08 -32.74 -13.68
CA ASP A 370 -14.86 -33.80 -12.68
C ASP A 370 -14.64 -33.20 -11.27
N HIS A 371 -13.85 -33.78 -10.39
CA HIS A 371 -13.49 -33.23 -9.07
C HIS A 371 -14.70 -32.77 -8.22
N ALA A 372 -15.74 -33.59 -8.12
CA ALA A 372 -16.97 -33.24 -7.39
C ALA A 372 -16.72 -32.86 -5.93
N GLU A 373 -15.68 -33.41 -5.28
CA GLU A 373 -15.34 -33.11 -3.90
C GLU A 373 -14.75 -31.70 -3.71
N ASP A 374 -13.93 -31.22 -4.65
CA ASP A 374 -13.40 -29.86 -4.61
C ASP A 374 -14.52 -28.85 -4.83
N LEU A 375 -15.37 -29.07 -5.84
CA LEU A 375 -16.57 -28.25 -6.07
C LEU A 375 -17.50 -28.24 -4.85
N LYS A 376 -17.66 -29.39 -4.18
CA LYS A 376 -18.48 -29.48 -2.95
C LYS A 376 -17.91 -28.64 -1.83
N LEU A 377 -16.60 -28.70 -1.57
CA LEU A 377 -15.91 -27.90 -0.57
C LEU A 377 -16.12 -26.39 -0.85
N CYS A 378 -15.94 -25.98 -2.12
CA CYS A 378 -16.14 -24.60 -2.56
C CYS A 378 -17.57 -24.14 -2.26
N LEU A 379 -18.58 -24.87 -2.74
CA LEU A 379 -19.98 -24.49 -2.59
C LEU A 379 -20.47 -24.58 -1.14
N ASP A 380 -20.10 -25.61 -0.40
CA ASP A 380 -20.44 -25.74 1.02
C ASP A 380 -19.90 -24.55 1.81
N SER A 381 -18.67 -24.08 1.50
CA SER A 381 -18.09 -22.91 2.15
C SER A 381 -18.89 -21.64 1.86
N ILE A 382 -19.38 -21.42 0.63
CA ILE A 382 -20.21 -20.29 0.23
C ILE A 382 -21.57 -20.36 0.92
N PHE A 383 -22.28 -21.50 0.81
CA PHE A 383 -23.62 -21.64 1.36
C PHE A 383 -23.69 -21.53 2.88
N THR A 384 -22.65 -22.03 3.57
CA THR A 384 -22.62 -22.04 5.04
C THR A 384 -22.04 -20.77 5.64
N LYS A 385 -20.96 -20.22 5.06
CA LYS A 385 -20.21 -19.10 5.64
C LYS A 385 -20.68 -17.75 5.15
N SER A 386 -21.03 -17.58 3.85
CA SER A 386 -21.35 -16.25 3.29
C SER A 386 -22.45 -15.53 4.06
N ASP A 387 -22.23 -14.28 4.44
CA ASP A 387 -23.24 -13.37 4.99
C ASP A 387 -24.05 -12.65 3.89
N TYR A 388 -23.57 -12.67 2.64
CA TYR A 388 -24.30 -12.16 1.47
C TYR A 388 -25.17 -13.27 0.90
N ARG A 389 -26.48 -12.99 0.69
CA ARG A 389 -27.44 -14.02 0.30
C ARG A 389 -28.08 -13.84 -1.08
N ASN A 390 -27.94 -12.65 -1.68
CA ASN A 390 -28.54 -12.38 -3.00
C ASN A 390 -27.57 -12.76 -4.14
N PHE A 391 -27.31 -14.05 -4.27
CA PHE A 391 -26.45 -14.58 -5.34
C PHE A 391 -27.09 -15.76 -6.07
N GLU A 392 -26.68 -16.00 -7.31
CA GLU A 392 -26.87 -17.23 -8.04
C GLU A 392 -25.52 -17.89 -8.32
N VAL A 393 -25.50 -19.20 -8.50
CA VAL A 393 -24.35 -19.98 -8.91
C VAL A 393 -24.58 -20.57 -10.29
N VAL A 394 -23.67 -20.30 -11.21
CA VAL A 394 -23.66 -20.86 -12.57
C VAL A 394 -22.42 -21.74 -12.70
N ILE A 395 -22.63 -23.05 -12.58
CA ILE A 395 -21.57 -24.04 -12.81
C ILE A 395 -21.45 -24.27 -14.30
N VAL A 396 -20.28 -24.03 -14.85
CA VAL A 396 -20.01 -24.29 -16.28
C VAL A 396 -19.30 -25.63 -16.40
N GLU A 397 -20.09 -26.65 -16.71
CA GLU A 397 -19.64 -28.01 -16.94
C GLU A 397 -18.82 -28.10 -18.23
N ASN A 398 -17.58 -28.63 -18.18
CA ASN A 398 -16.70 -28.77 -19.33
C ASN A 398 -16.16 -30.18 -19.50
N ASN A 399 -16.95 -31.08 -20.10
CA ASN A 399 -16.56 -32.43 -20.48
C ASN A 399 -16.12 -33.32 -19.30
N SER A 400 -16.89 -33.31 -18.19
CA SER A 400 -16.71 -34.29 -17.11
C SER A 400 -16.98 -35.72 -17.59
N THR A 401 -16.33 -36.68 -16.97
CA THR A 401 -16.46 -38.10 -17.30
C THR A 401 -16.87 -38.94 -16.11
N GLU A 402 -16.75 -38.40 -14.89
CA GLU A 402 -17.05 -39.08 -13.64
C GLU A 402 -18.56 -39.05 -13.33
N PRO A 403 -19.22 -40.22 -13.17
CA PRO A 403 -20.66 -40.27 -12.84
C PRO A 403 -21.02 -39.52 -11.55
N GLU A 404 -20.12 -39.48 -10.59
CA GLU A 404 -20.27 -38.81 -9.31
C GLU A 404 -20.47 -37.29 -9.50
N THR A 405 -19.78 -36.68 -10.45
CA THR A 405 -19.91 -35.27 -10.80
C THR A 405 -21.33 -34.95 -11.28
N PHE A 406 -21.87 -35.76 -12.19
CA PHE A 406 -23.24 -35.55 -12.68
C PHE A 406 -24.30 -35.87 -11.63
N ALA A 407 -24.03 -36.80 -10.70
CA ALA A 407 -24.91 -37.07 -9.58
C ALA A 407 -24.97 -35.86 -8.64
N TYR A 408 -23.82 -35.26 -8.35
CA TYR A 408 -23.71 -34.06 -7.52
C TYR A 408 -24.40 -32.84 -8.17
N TYR A 409 -24.27 -32.62 -9.48
CA TYR A 409 -24.99 -31.57 -10.18
C TYR A 409 -26.51 -31.68 -9.99
N LYS A 410 -27.07 -32.89 -10.11
CA LYS A 410 -28.50 -33.13 -9.90
C LYS A 410 -28.94 -32.85 -8.46
N GLU A 411 -28.10 -33.22 -7.49
CA GLU A 411 -28.34 -32.93 -6.08
C GLU A 411 -28.37 -31.43 -5.81
N LEU A 412 -27.39 -30.68 -6.37
CA LEU A 412 -27.30 -29.23 -6.25
C LEU A 412 -28.52 -28.53 -6.83
N GLU A 413 -28.92 -28.84 -8.07
CA GLU A 413 -30.07 -28.22 -8.74
C GLU A 413 -31.41 -28.59 -8.06
N ALA A 414 -31.50 -29.77 -7.45
CA ALA A 414 -32.67 -30.17 -6.66
C ALA A 414 -32.74 -29.51 -5.27
N GLY A 415 -31.57 -29.23 -4.67
CA GLY A 415 -31.45 -28.66 -3.32
C GLY A 415 -31.43 -27.14 -3.26
N HIS A 416 -31.07 -26.45 -4.37
CA HIS A 416 -30.84 -25.02 -4.39
C HIS A 416 -31.45 -24.36 -5.64
N GLU A 417 -32.51 -23.57 -5.48
CA GLU A 417 -33.17 -22.87 -6.58
C GLU A 417 -32.29 -21.83 -7.28
N ASN A 418 -31.23 -21.36 -6.61
CA ASN A 418 -30.28 -20.37 -7.12
C ASN A 418 -29.03 -20.99 -7.74
N VAL A 419 -28.99 -22.32 -7.92
CA VAL A 419 -27.92 -23.05 -8.62
C VAL A 419 -28.40 -23.58 -9.93
N ARG A 420 -27.58 -23.50 -10.96
CA ARG A 420 -27.82 -24.15 -12.25
C ARG A 420 -26.51 -24.58 -12.90
N VAL A 421 -26.57 -25.65 -13.70
CA VAL A 421 -25.46 -26.17 -14.48
C VAL A 421 -25.70 -25.85 -15.95
N VAL A 422 -24.70 -25.28 -16.62
CA VAL A 422 -24.70 -25.03 -18.07
C VAL A 422 -23.55 -25.80 -18.71
N TYR A 423 -23.79 -26.40 -19.86
CA TYR A 423 -22.87 -27.34 -20.48
C TYR A 423 -22.12 -26.69 -21.64
N TYR A 424 -20.78 -26.59 -21.52
CA TYR A 424 -19.87 -26.10 -22.55
C TYR A 424 -19.15 -27.29 -23.20
N GLU A 425 -19.45 -27.58 -24.46
CA GLU A 425 -18.94 -28.76 -25.18
C GLU A 425 -17.55 -28.55 -25.81
N GLY A 426 -16.95 -27.36 -25.69
CA GLY A 426 -15.61 -27.07 -26.25
C GLY A 426 -14.46 -27.71 -25.45
N GLY A 427 -13.27 -27.71 -26.02
CA GLY A 427 -12.04 -28.06 -25.30
C GLY A 427 -11.77 -27.07 -24.14
N PHE A 428 -10.94 -27.47 -23.18
CA PHE A 428 -10.60 -26.59 -22.05
C PHE A 428 -9.99 -25.27 -22.53
N ASN A 429 -10.63 -24.18 -22.16
CA ASN A 429 -10.18 -22.81 -22.37
C ASN A 429 -10.87 -21.95 -21.33
N TYR A 430 -10.12 -21.50 -20.33
CA TYR A 430 -10.68 -20.77 -19.18
C TYR A 430 -11.47 -19.52 -19.61
N SER A 431 -10.93 -18.75 -20.57
CA SER A 431 -11.59 -17.57 -21.10
C SER A 431 -12.92 -17.88 -21.78
N LYS A 432 -12.96 -18.90 -22.65
CA LYS A 432 -14.21 -19.31 -23.34
C LYS A 432 -15.27 -19.81 -22.36
N ILE A 433 -14.84 -20.60 -21.38
CA ILE A 433 -15.73 -21.18 -20.36
C ILE A 433 -16.38 -20.05 -19.53
N ASN A 434 -15.58 -19.07 -19.08
CA ASN A 434 -16.10 -17.94 -18.31
C ASN A 434 -16.95 -17.00 -19.17
N ASN A 435 -16.58 -16.74 -20.43
CA ASN A 435 -17.43 -15.96 -21.35
C ASN A 435 -18.80 -16.65 -21.58
N PHE A 436 -18.80 -17.97 -21.74
CA PHE A 436 -20.03 -18.77 -21.87
C PHE A 436 -20.88 -18.73 -20.60
N GLY A 437 -20.25 -18.87 -19.43
CA GLY A 437 -20.90 -18.76 -18.13
C GLY A 437 -21.51 -17.38 -17.92
N ALA A 438 -20.78 -16.32 -18.23
CA ALA A 438 -21.25 -14.94 -18.11
C ALA A 438 -22.51 -14.66 -18.96
N ALA A 439 -22.58 -15.21 -20.16
CA ALA A 439 -23.77 -15.10 -21.02
C ALA A 439 -25.01 -15.79 -20.41
N ALA A 440 -24.83 -16.76 -19.54
CA ALA A 440 -25.90 -17.43 -18.82
C ALA A 440 -26.33 -16.70 -17.52
N CYS A 441 -25.56 -15.74 -17.02
CA CYS A 441 -25.78 -15.06 -15.76
C CYS A 441 -26.90 -14.02 -15.83
N ARG A 442 -27.52 -13.71 -14.67
CA ARG A 442 -28.60 -12.72 -14.52
C ARG A 442 -28.18 -11.51 -13.68
N GLY A 443 -27.13 -11.65 -12.85
CA GLY A 443 -26.65 -10.60 -11.95
C GLY A 443 -25.94 -9.47 -12.68
N ASP A 444 -25.87 -8.31 -12.04
CA ASP A 444 -25.13 -7.14 -12.52
C ASP A 444 -23.64 -7.19 -12.16
N TYR A 445 -23.27 -8.12 -11.28
CA TYR A 445 -21.91 -8.39 -10.84
C TYR A 445 -21.60 -9.87 -11.03
N PHE A 446 -20.41 -10.16 -11.57
CA PHE A 446 -19.90 -11.51 -11.75
C PHE A 446 -18.79 -11.77 -10.73
N LEU A 447 -18.85 -12.91 -10.06
CA LEU A 447 -17.74 -13.46 -9.30
C LEU A 447 -17.19 -14.66 -10.08
N LEU A 448 -16.06 -14.45 -10.79
CA LEU A 448 -15.31 -15.55 -11.38
C LEU A 448 -14.61 -16.30 -10.23
N LEU A 449 -14.86 -17.58 -10.12
CA LEU A 449 -14.40 -18.39 -9.00
C LEU A 449 -13.96 -19.77 -9.45
N ASN A 450 -12.75 -20.17 -9.04
CA ASN A 450 -12.29 -21.54 -9.29
C ASN A 450 -13.02 -22.54 -8.38
N ASN A 451 -13.22 -23.76 -8.88
CA ASN A 451 -13.91 -24.84 -8.15
C ASN A 451 -13.10 -25.41 -6.97
N ASP A 452 -11.80 -25.12 -6.88
CA ASP A 452 -10.88 -25.56 -5.82
C ASP A 452 -10.55 -24.44 -4.83
N THR A 453 -11.49 -23.52 -4.62
CA THR A 453 -11.40 -22.46 -3.61
C THR A 453 -12.25 -22.77 -2.37
N GLU A 454 -11.88 -22.23 -1.22
CA GLU A 454 -12.67 -22.29 0.01
C GLU A 454 -12.72 -20.93 0.68
N MET A 455 -13.93 -20.42 0.92
CA MET A 455 -14.16 -19.18 1.65
C MET A 455 -13.70 -19.32 3.11
N ILE A 456 -12.85 -18.41 3.58
CA ILE A 456 -12.36 -18.35 4.96
C ILE A 456 -13.33 -17.55 5.82
N ASP A 457 -13.58 -16.29 5.43
CA ASP A 457 -14.47 -15.37 6.13
C ASP A 457 -15.78 -15.17 5.36
N GLY A 458 -16.91 -15.12 6.07
CA GLY A 458 -18.24 -15.00 5.47
C GLY A 458 -18.49 -13.67 4.79
N GLY A 459 -17.74 -12.62 5.11
CA GLY A 459 -17.86 -11.28 4.52
C GLY A 459 -17.28 -11.14 3.12
N CYS A 460 -16.57 -12.15 2.60
CA CYS A 460 -15.79 -12.06 1.36
C CYS A 460 -16.57 -11.47 0.16
N ILE A 461 -17.76 -11.96 -0.14
CA ILE A 461 -18.58 -11.44 -1.24
C ILE A 461 -19.01 -9.99 -0.97
N ARG A 462 -19.37 -9.67 0.26
CA ARG A 462 -19.80 -8.33 0.66
C ARG A 462 -18.67 -7.31 0.55
N GLU A 463 -17.48 -7.65 1.00
CA GLU A 463 -16.30 -6.80 0.89
C GLU A 463 -15.98 -6.47 -0.57
N MET A 464 -15.80 -7.50 -1.39
CA MET A 464 -15.52 -7.30 -2.82
C MET A 464 -16.61 -6.51 -3.53
N LEU A 465 -17.89 -6.78 -3.22
CA LEU A 465 -19.01 -6.07 -3.82
C LEU A 465 -19.02 -4.59 -3.43
N GLY A 466 -18.65 -4.26 -2.19
CA GLY A 466 -18.56 -2.88 -1.71
C GLY A 466 -17.67 -2.03 -2.59
N TYR A 467 -16.45 -2.48 -2.87
CA TYR A 467 -15.54 -1.83 -3.80
C TYR A 467 -16.07 -1.86 -5.24
N CYS A 468 -16.56 -3.01 -5.70
CA CYS A 468 -17.00 -3.18 -7.08
C CYS A 468 -18.24 -2.31 -7.43
N MET A 469 -19.04 -1.89 -6.46
CA MET A 469 -20.19 -1.01 -6.68
C MET A 469 -19.80 0.46 -6.96
N ARG A 470 -18.60 0.88 -6.67
CA ARG A 470 -18.09 2.23 -7.01
C ARG A 470 -18.10 2.41 -8.53
N GLU A 471 -18.40 3.62 -9.01
CA GLU A 471 -18.45 3.91 -10.46
C GLU A 471 -17.10 3.73 -11.15
N ASP A 472 -16.02 4.08 -10.45
CA ASP A 472 -14.63 4.05 -10.94
C ASP A 472 -13.98 2.65 -10.88
N VAL A 473 -14.55 1.67 -10.16
CA VAL A 473 -14.00 0.31 -10.02
C VAL A 473 -14.65 -0.65 -11.00
N GLY A 474 -13.86 -1.38 -11.76
CA GLY A 474 -14.33 -2.43 -12.69
C GLY A 474 -14.12 -3.84 -12.17
N ILE A 475 -13.06 -4.05 -11.39
CA ILE A 475 -12.63 -5.36 -10.91
C ILE A 475 -12.17 -5.27 -9.45
N VAL A 476 -12.47 -6.32 -8.67
CA VAL A 476 -11.95 -6.52 -7.32
C VAL A 476 -11.41 -7.94 -7.17
N GLY A 477 -10.17 -8.09 -6.71
CA GLY A 477 -9.54 -9.38 -6.42
C GLY A 477 -9.44 -9.66 -4.92
N ALA A 478 -9.69 -10.89 -4.54
CA ALA A 478 -9.55 -11.37 -3.17
C ALA A 478 -8.09 -11.69 -2.82
N LYS A 479 -7.77 -11.72 -1.54
CA LYS A 479 -6.53 -12.30 -1.01
C LYS A 479 -6.63 -13.82 -1.02
N LEU A 480 -5.72 -14.50 -1.73
CA LEU A 480 -5.72 -15.96 -1.78
C LEU A 480 -4.55 -16.54 -1.01
N LEU A 481 -4.83 -17.64 -0.32
CA LEU A 481 -3.87 -18.38 0.48
C LEU A 481 -3.74 -19.81 -0.04
N TYR A 482 -2.53 -20.34 0.00
CA TYR A 482 -2.30 -21.77 -0.12
C TYR A 482 -2.85 -22.53 1.09
N ALA A 483 -2.94 -23.86 0.98
CA ALA A 483 -3.42 -24.74 2.06
C ALA A 483 -2.63 -24.63 3.39
N ASP A 484 -1.40 -24.10 3.34
CA ASP A 484 -0.53 -23.89 4.49
C ASP A 484 -0.59 -22.47 5.07
N ASP A 485 -1.60 -21.67 4.68
CA ASP A 485 -1.76 -20.25 5.05
C ASP A 485 -0.63 -19.34 4.56
N THR A 486 0.14 -19.71 3.56
CA THR A 486 1.02 -18.79 2.86
C THR A 486 0.29 -18.07 1.73
N ILE A 487 0.73 -16.84 1.41
CA ILE A 487 0.11 -16.02 0.37
C ILE A 487 0.35 -16.63 -1.01
N GLN A 488 -0.72 -16.85 -1.74
CA GLN A 488 -0.71 -17.18 -3.15
C GLN A 488 -0.91 -15.94 -4.01
N HIS A 489 -1.86 -15.09 -3.62
CA HIS A 489 -2.21 -13.87 -4.33
C HIS A 489 -2.49 -12.71 -3.36
N ALA A 490 -1.80 -11.59 -3.61
CA ALA A 490 -2.05 -10.30 -2.99
C ALA A 490 -1.77 -9.18 -4.02
N GLY A 491 -2.37 -9.31 -5.22
CA GLY A 491 -2.16 -8.43 -6.37
C GLY A 491 -1.17 -8.98 -7.40
N VAL A 492 -1.20 -8.43 -8.60
CA VAL A 492 -0.31 -8.77 -9.72
C VAL A 492 0.41 -7.52 -10.20
N ILE A 493 1.74 -7.63 -10.32
CA ILE A 493 2.63 -6.58 -10.81
C ILE A 493 3.07 -6.89 -12.25
N LEU A 494 2.99 -5.90 -13.12
CA LEU A 494 3.54 -5.96 -14.47
C LEU A 494 5.07 -5.90 -14.43
N GLY A 495 5.71 -6.71 -15.26
CA GLY A 495 7.16 -6.77 -15.37
C GLY A 495 7.82 -7.87 -14.55
N PHE A 496 7.17 -8.47 -13.55
CA PHE A 496 7.71 -9.65 -12.86
C PHE A 496 7.96 -10.78 -13.85
N GLY A 497 9.19 -11.30 -13.85
CA GLY A 497 9.61 -12.35 -14.78
C GLY A 497 9.53 -11.95 -16.25
N GLY A 498 9.51 -10.65 -16.57
CA GLY A 498 9.41 -10.12 -17.93
C GLY A 498 7.99 -10.02 -18.50
N THR A 499 6.97 -10.40 -17.72
CA THR A 499 5.55 -10.38 -18.11
C THR A 499 4.68 -9.77 -16.99
N ALA A 500 4.15 -10.62 -16.13
CA ALA A 500 3.40 -10.25 -14.94
C ALA A 500 3.48 -11.38 -13.90
N GLY A 501 3.40 -11.04 -12.62
CA GLY A 501 3.46 -12.03 -11.57
C GLY A 501 2.83 -11.56 -10.25
N HIS A 502 2.50 -12.52 -9.41
CA HIS A 502 1.86 -12.26 -8.13
C HIS A 502 2.83 -11.62 -7.13
N ALA A 503 2.36 -10.63 -6.40
CA ALA A 503 3.07 -9.99 -5.30
C ALA A 503 3.06 -10.89 -4.05
N PHE A 504 4.15 -10.88 -3.28
CA PHE A 504 4.29 -11.49 -1.97
C PHE A 504 4.08 -13.01 -1.88
N ILE A 505 4.22 -13.76 -2.98
CA ILE A 505 4.06 -15.23 -2.99
C ILE A 505 4.90 -15.89 -1.89
N GLY A 506 4.29 -16.84 -1.17
CA GLY A 506 4.93 -17.64 -0.13
C GLY A 506 5.20 -16.91 1.19
N LYS A 507 4.84 -15.62 1.30
CA LYS A 507 4.83 -14.92 2.59
C LYS A 507 3.72 -15.50 3.48
N SER A 508 3.89 -15.42 4.80
CA SER A 508 2.81 -15.80 5.71
C SER A 508 1.60 -14.88 5.56
N ARG A 509 0.37 -15.40 5.76
CA ARG A 509 -0.84 -14.55 5.84
C ARG A 509 -0.75 -13.45 6.90
N TYR A 510 0.15 -13.59 7.88
CA TYR A 510 0.40 -12.63 8.96
C TYR A 510 1.50 -11.62 8.63
N ASP A 511 2.16 -11.74 7.47
CA ASP A 511 3.13 -10.75 7.00
C ASP A 511 2.41 -9.46 6.63
N THR A 512 3.01 -8.34 6.97
CA THR A 512 2.46 -7.02 6.60
C THR A 512 2.83 -6.63 5.16
N GLY A 513 3.82 -7.29 4.57
CA GLY A 513 4.41 -6.89 3.30
C GLY A 513 5.22 -5.59 3.41
N TYR A 514 5.52 -5.02 2.27
CA TYR A 514 6.23 -3.76 2.14
C TYR A 514 5.32 -2.61 2.58
N PHE A 515 5.65 -1.93 3.67
CA PHE A 515 4.87 -0.83 4.27
C PHE A 515 3.36 -1.14 4.44
N GLY A 516 3.03 -2.38 4.80
CA GLY A 516 1.65 -2.79 5.07
C GLY A 516 0.83 -3.21 3.85
N ARG A 517 1.39 -3.25 2.65
CA ARG A 517 0.66 -3.47 1.40
C ARG A 517 -0.11 -4.79 1.29
N ILE A 518 0.25 -5.82 2.05
CA ILE A 518 -0.56 -7.06 2.13
C ILE A 518 -1.89 -6.84 2.84
N LEU A 519 -1.95 -5.85 3.76
CA LEU A 519 -3.08 -5.62 4.65
C LEU A 519 -3.96 -4.42 4.23
N CYS A 520 -3.56 -3.69 3.19
CA CYS A 520 -4.24 -2.50 2.70
C CYS A 520 -5.02 -2.80 1.43
N ALA A 521 -6.27 -2.33 1.36
CA ALA A 521 -6.98 -2.22 0.10
C ALA A 521 -6.24 -1.21 -0.78
N GLN A 522 -6.03 -1.55 -2.05
CA GLN A 522 -5.22 -0.75 -2.96
C GLN A 522 -5.46 -1.13 -4.41
N ASP A 523 -5.07 -0.25 -5.31
CA ASP A 523 -5.10 -0.52 -6.73
C ASP A 523 -3.93 -1.39 -7.18
N TYR A 524 -4.18 -2.24 -8.16
CA TYR A 524 -3.17 -3.04 -8.86
C TYR A 524 -3.39 -3.01 -10.38
N SER A 525 -2.35 -3.34 -11.12
CA SER A 525 -2.47 -3.49 -12.57
C SER A 525 -3.31 -4.70 -12.96
N ALA A 526 -3.28 -5.75 -12.15
CA ALA A 526 -4.15 -6.92 -12.32
C ALA A 526 -4.34 -7.68 -11.00
N VAL A 527 -5.35 -8.56 -11.00
CA VAL A 527 -5.64 -9.55 -9.96
C VAL A 527 -6.01 -10.87 -10.63
N THR A 528 -5.91 -11.99 -9.90
CA THR A 528 -6.20 -13.32 -10.49
C THR A 528 -7.69 -13.64 -10.56
N ALA A 529 -8.10 -14.29 -11.63
CA ALA A 529 -9.47 -14.75 -11.82
C ALA A 529 -9.82 -16.02 -11.01
N ALA A 530 -8.91 -16.54 -10.19
CA ALA A 530 -9.24 -17.60 -9.24
C ALA A 530 -10.31 -17.18 -8.22
N CYS A 531 -10.34 -15.87 -7.85
CA CYS A 531 -11.45 -15.22 -7.14
C CYS A 531 -11.46 -13.74 -7.52
N MET A 532 -12.28 -13.37 -8.50
CA MET A 532 -12.35 -12.03 -9.08
C MET A 532 -13.79 -11.59 -9.22
N MET A 533 -14.16 -10.48 -8.58
CA MET A 533 -15.44 -9.83 -8.84
C MET A 533 -15.30 -8.77 -9.94
N THR A 534 -16.25 -8.70 -10.85
CA THR A 534 -16.30 -7.68 -11.90
C THR A 534 -17.72 -7.23 -12.18
N LYS A 535 -17.89 -5.97 -12.60
CA LYS A 535 -19.17 -5.49 -13.12
C LYS A 535 -19.51 -6.18 -14.44
N ARG A 536 -20.79 -6.53 -14.65
CA ARG A 536 -21.28 -6.94 -15.98
C ARG A 536 -20.97 -5.86 -17.03
N GLU A 537 -21.23 -4.60 -16.71
CA GLU A 537 -20.94 -3.47 -17.60
C GLU A 537 -19.49 -3.44 -18.05
N ALA A 538 -18.54 -3.59 -17.13
CA ALA A 538 -17.12 -3.62 -17.46
C ALA A 538 -16.74 -4.86 -18.29
N PHE A 539 -17.30 -6.03 -17.94
CA PHE A 539 -17.09 -7.27 -18.68
C PHE A 539 -17.57 -7.17 -20.13
N GLU A 540 -18.78 -6.66 -20.34
CA GLU A 540 -19.39 -6.50 -21.67
C GLU A 540 -18.69 -5.40 -22.49
N ALA A 541 -18.32 -4.27 -21.87
CA ALA A 541 -17.66 -3.16 -22.55
C ALA A 541 -16.30 -3.55 -23.17
N VAL A 542 -15.56 -4.48 -22.53
CA VAL A 542 -14.27 -4.94 -23.05
C VAL A 542 -14.38 -6.23 -23.89
N GLY A 543 -15.60 -6.76 -24.08
CA GLY A 543 -15.87 -7.98 -24.85
C GLY A 543 -15.47 -9.26 -24.12
N GLY A 544 -15.54 -9.27 -22.78
CA GLY A 544 -15.20 -10.42 -21.94
C GLY A 544 -13.70 -10.75 -21.91
N MET A 545 -13.36 -11.99 -21.56
CA MET A 545 -11.99 -12.49 -21.54
C MET A 545 -11.50 -12.82 -22.95
N THR A 546 -10.21 -12.64 -23.21
CA THR A 546 -9.58 -12.91 -24.52
C THR A 546 -9.42 -14.41 -24.73
N GLU A 547 -10.13 -14.97 -25.71
CA GLU A 547 -10.25 -16.41 -25.92
C GLU A 547 -8.97 -17.08 -26.44
N GLU A 548 -8.03 -16.32 -27.00
CA GLU A 548 -6.71 -16.79 -27.40
C GLU A 548 -5.81 -17.10 -26.19
N LEU A 549 -6.11 -16.53 -25.02
CA LEU A 549 -5.44 -16.80 -23.75
C LEU A 549 -6.25 -17.88 -23.00
N ALA A 550 -5.91 -19.13 -23.26
CA ALA A 550 -6.69 -20.25 -22.76
C ALA A 550 -6.45 -20.57 -21.28
N VAL A 551 -5.24 -20.29 -20.78
CA VAL A 551 -4.80 -20.69 -19.44
C VAL A 551 -4.04 -19.59 -18.72
N ALA A 552 -2.88 -19.14 -19.25
CA ALA A 552 -2.05 -18.15 -18.61
C ALA A 552 -2.41 -16.72 -19.06
N PHE A 553 -2.26 -15.76 -18.16
CA PHE A 553 -2.41 -14.33 -18.42
C PHE A 553 -3.78 -13.85 -18.91
N ASN A 554 -4.79 -14.72 -18.93
CA ASN A 554 -6.15 -14.34 -19.33
C ASN A 554 -6.76 -13.31 -18.37
N ASP A 555 -6.50 -13.45 -17.08
CA ASP A 555 -6.88 -12.53 -16.02
C ASP A 555 -6.09 -11.21 -16.11
N VAL A 556 -4.79 -11.27 -16.37
CA VAL A 556 -3.94 -10.08 -16.57
C VAL A 556 -4.42 -9.26 -17.77
N ASP A 557 -4.61 -9.91 -18.93
CA ASP A 557 -5.15 -9.26 -20.14
C ASP A 557 -6.53 -8.64 -19.88
N TYR A 558 -7.40 -9.37 -19.19
CA TYR A 558 -8.74 -8.88 -18.86
C TYR A 558 -8.68 -7.64 -17.97
N CYS A 559 -7.87 -7.65 -16.91
CA CYS A 559 -7.65 -6.49 -16.06
C CYS A 559 -7.10 -5.29 -16.84
N LEU A 560 -6.11 -5.50 -17.71
CA LEU A 560 -5.54 -4.43 -18.52
C LEU A 560 -6.54 -3.85 -19.53
N LYS A 561 -7.43 -4.67 -20.11
CA LYS A 561 -8.54 -4.16 -20.94
C LYS A 561 -9.49 -3.27 -20.13
N VAL A 562 -9.88 -3.69 -18.95
CA VAL A 562 -10.78 -2.92 -18.05
C VAL A 562 -10.11 -1.61 -17.63
N ARG A 563 -8.83 -1.63 -17.25
CA ARG A 563 -8.06 -0.42 -16.94
C ARG A 563 -7.96 0.55 -18.13
N LYS A 564 -7.74 0.03 -19.33
CA LYS A 564 -7.68 0.85 -20.56
C LYS A 564 -9.00 1.59 -20.84
N HIS A 565 -10.13 1.09 -20.33
CA HIS A 565 -11.43 1.74 -20.40
C HIS A 565 -11.67 2.74 -19.25
N GLY A 566 -10.69 2.93 -18.34
CA GLY A 566 -10.74 3.93 -17.28
C GLY A 566 -11.23 3.42 -15.93
N TRP A 567 -11.47 2.10 -15.76
CA TRP A 567 -11.81 1.53 -14.47
C TRP A 567 -10.59 1.07 -13.69
N LEU A 568 -10.70 1.11 -12.37
CA LEU A 568 -9.70 0.61 -11.42
C LEU A 568 -9.84 -0.91 -11.23
N VAL A 569 -8.72 -1.53 -10.84
CA VAL A 569 -8.62 -2.92 -10.40
C VAL A 569 -8.12 -2.90 -8.97
N VAL A 570 -8.98 -3.23 -8.02
CA VAL A 570 -8.72 -3.15 -6.59
C VAL A 570 -8.36 -4.52 -6.02
N TYR A 571 -7.37 -4.59 -5.17
CA TYR A 571 -7.10 -5.72 -4.29
C TYR A 571 -7.72 -5.47 -2.93
N ASP A 572 -8.56 -6.41 -2.46
CA ASP A 572 -9.21 -6.35 -1.17
C ASP A 572 -8.61 -7.41 -0.21
N PRO A 573 -7.84 -6.99 0.81
CA PRO A 573 -7.21 -7.91 1.75
C PRO A 573 -8.17 -8.55 2.74
N TYR A 574 -9.40 -8.05 2.85
CA TYR A 574 -10.42 -8.55 3.78
C TYR A 574 -11.29 -9.64 3.17
N ALA A 575 -11.27 -9.79 1.85
CA ALA A 575 -11.85 -10.91 1.14
C ALA A 575 -10.82 -12.06 1.08
N GLU A 576 -10.81 -12.93 2.08
CA GLU A 576 -9.82 -14.04 2.17
C GLU A 576 -10.41 -15.39 1.77
N MET A 577 -9.71 -16.11 0.88
CA MET A 577 -10.04 -17.48 0.48
C MET A 577 -8.79 -18.38 0.44
N HIS A 578 -8.94 -19.66 0.74
CA HIS A 578 -7.96 -20.66 0.30
C HIS A 578 -8.18 -20.98 -1.18
N HIS A 579 -7.09 -21.22 -1.90
CA HIS A 579 -7.10 -21.74 -3.26
C HIS A 579 -6.12 -22.93 -3.35
N TYR A 580 -6.68 -24.11 -3.52
CA TYR A 580 -5.98 -25.40 -3.43
C TYR A 580 -5.31 -25.80 -4.75
N GLU A 581 -4.75 -24.83 -5.45
CA GLU A 581 -4.18 -24.87 -6.80
C GLU A 581 -3.57 -26.22 -7.22
N SER A 582 -3.63 -26.50 -8.52
CA SER A 582 -2.97 -27.64 -9.22
C SER A 582 -3.57 -29.02 -8.98
N LYS A 583 -4.70 -29.15 -8.30
CA LYS A 583 -5.35 -30.45 -8.13
C LYS A 583 -5.91 -31.00 -9.44
N SER A 584 -6.54 -30.13 -10.23
CA SER A 584 -7.22 -30.51 -11.46
C SER A 584 -6.31 -30.48 -12.70
N ARG A 585 -5.30 -29.60 -12.75
CA ARG A 585 -4.51 -29.32 -13.97
C ARG A 585 -3.06 -29.81 -13.92
N GLY A 586 -2.48 -30.00 -12.72
CA GLY A 586 -1.06 -30.32 -12.51
C GLY A 586 -0.13 -29.17 -12.90
N TYR A 587 1.18 -29.39 -12.78
CA TYR A 587 2.21 -28.39 -13.11
C TYR A 587 2.40 -28.20 -14.62
N GLU A 588 2.97 -27.05 -15.03
CA GLU A 588 3.35 -26.70 -16.42
C GLU A 588 4.69 -27.36 -16.79
N ASP A 589 4.75 -28.70 -16.78
CA ASP A 589 5.96 -29.50 -16.87
C ASP A 589 6.08 -30.34 -18.15
N SER A 590 5.03 -30.41 -18.99
CA SER A 590 5.12 -31.11 -20.29
C SER A 590 5.54 -30.18 -21.44
N PRO A 591 6.20 -30.69 -22.50
CA PRO A 591 6.59 -29.87 -23.64
C PRO A 591 5.42 -29.12 -24.30
N GLU A 592 4.25 -29.74 -24.39
CA GLU A 592 3.04 -29.13 -24.98
C GLU A 592 2.51 -27.98 -24.10
N LYS A 593 2.55 -28.15 -22.77
CA LYS A 593 2.16 -27.11 -21.83
C LYS A 593 3.12 -25.91 -21.86
N VAL A 594 4.44 -26.19 -21.97
CA VAL A 594 5.47 -25.14 -22.11
C VAL A 594 5.31 -24.40 -23.44
N GLU A 595 5.05 -25.09 -24.56
CA GLU A 595 4.81 -24.46 -25.86
C GLU A 595 3.56 -23.56 -25.82
N ARG A 596 2.46 -24.05 -25.26
CA ARG A 596 1.25 -23.25 -25.06
C ARG A 596 1.56 -22.01 -24.22
N PHE A 597 2.21 -22.16 -23.05
CA PHE A 597 2.57 -21.06 -22.16
C PHE A 597 3.40 -19.99 -22.90
N ASN A 598 4.41 -20.39 -23.66
CA ASN A 598 5.21 -19.47 -24.46
C ASN A 598 4.37 -18.74 -25.52
N GLY A 599 3.43 -19.42 -26.16
CA GLY A 599 2.49 -18.80 -27.10
C GLY A 599 1.59 -17.77 -26.41
N GLU A 600 1.10 -18.06 -25.20
CA GLU A 600 0.30 -17.11 -24.40
C GLU A 600 1.13 -15.91 -23.92
N VAL A 601 2.43 -16.10 -23.60
CA VAL A 601 3.38 -14.98 -23.35
C VAL A 601 3.51 -14.08 -24.58
N GLU A 602 3.67 -14.65 -25.78
CA GLU A 602 3.76 -13.88 -27.02
C GLU A 602 2.48 -13.08 -27.30
N ILE A 603 1.31 -13.67 -27.05
CA ILE A 603 0.02 -12.98 -27.18
C ILE A 603 -0.06 -11.81 -26.19
N LEU A 604 0.25 -12.02 -24.90
CA LEU A 604 0.26 -10.96 -23.91
C LEU A 604 1.20 -9.81 -24.32
N LEU A 605 2.44 -10.13 -24.68
CA LEU A 605 3.44 -9.14 -25.07
C LEU A 605 3.07 -8.43 -26.38
N SER A 606 2.39 -9.10 -27.33
CA SER A 606 1.92 -8.45 -28.56
C SER A 606 0.88 -7.36 -28.29
N ARG A 607 0.14 -7.46 -27.19
CA ARG A 607 -0.95 -6.55 -26.80
C ARG A 607 -0.50 -5.46 -25.82
N TRP A 608 0.40 -5.78 -24.90
CA TRP A 608 0.70 -4.99 -23.70
C TRP A 608 2.18 -4.67 -23.48
N ARG A 609 3.06 -4.94 -24.47
CA ARG A 609 4.51 -4.70 -24.33
C ARG A 609 4.83 -3.28 -23.87
N ASP A 610 4.21 -2.27 -24.49
CA ASP A 610 4.50 -0.87 -24.17
C ASP A 610 4.17 -0.54 -22.71
N GLN A 611 3.05 -1.06 -22.17
CA GLN A 611 2.65 -0.86 -20.78
C GLN A 611 3.60 -1.59 -19.82
N ILE A 612 4.02 -2.81 -20.16
CA ILE A 612 4.96 -3.60 -19.35
C ILE A 612 6.33 -2.92 -19.32
N GLU A 613 6.81 -2.41 -20.45
CA GLU A 613 8.11 -1.71 -20.56
C GLU A 613 8.10 -0.32 -19.91
N GLN A 614 6.97 0.39 -19.89
CA GLN A 614 6.78 1.65 -19.16
C GLN A 614 6.84 1.45 -17.64
N GLY A 615 6.59 0.23 -17.16
CA GLY A 615 6.54 -0.12 -15.74
C GLY A 615 5.13 -0.08 -15.16
N ASP A 616 4.95 -0.75 -14.04
CA ASP A 616 3.68 -0.83 -13.32
C ASP A 616 3.48 0.43 -12.46
N PRO A 617 2.40 1.21 -12.62
CA PRO A 617 2.16 2.42 -11.84
C PRO A 617 2.02 2.15 -10.32
N TYR A 618 1.63 0.94 -9.94
CA TYR A 618 1.49 0.56 -8.54
C TYR A 618 2.76 -0.10 -7.97
N TYR A 619 3.87 -0.09 -8.74
CA TYR A 619 5.16 -0.65 -8.34
C TYR A 619 6.31 0.30 -8.66
N ASN A 620 7.05 0.71 -7.62
CA ASN A 620 8.12 1.71 -7.76
C ASN A 620 9.31 1.17 -8.58
N PRO A 621 9.86 1.94 -9.54
CA PRO A 621 10.98 1.50 -10.38
C PRO A 621 12.30 1.26 -9.62
N ASN A 622 12.39 1.68 -8.37
CA ASN A 622 13.54 1.44 -7.48
C ASN A 622 13.49 0.07 -6.79
N LEU A 623 12.40 -0.65 -6.94
CA LEU A 623 12.24 -2.02 -6.47
C LEU A 623 12.59 -3.02 -7.57
N THR A 624 13.01 -4.24 -7.20
CA THR A 624 13.42 -5.27 -8.17
C THR A 624 12.22 -5.97 -8.79
N LEU A 625 12.32 -6.30 -10.07
CA LEU A 625 11.38 -7.17 -10.77
C LEU A 625 11.77 -8.66 -10.72
N ASP A 626 12.89 -9.01 -10.06
CA ASP A 626 13.39 -10.38 -9.97
C ASP A 626 12.72 -11.19 -8.84
N ASN A 627 12.13 -10.50 -7.84
CA ASN A 627 11.49 -11.12 -6.68
C ASN A 627 10.12 -10.47 -6.42
N SER A 628 9.21 -11.25 -5.83
CA SER A 628 7.86 -10.81 -5.48
C SER A 628 7.75 -10.11 -4.11
N ASP A 629 8.87 -9.82 -3.44
CA ASP A 629 8.93 -9.36 -2.04
C ASP A 629 9.17 -7.87 -1.86
N PHE A 630 9.17 -7.09 -2.96
CA PHE A 630 9.43 -5.64 -2.96
C PHE A 630 10.83 -5.26 -2.44
N SER A 631 11.81 -6.14 -2.63
CA SER A 631 13.20 -5.82 -2.29
C SER A 631 13.80 -4.79 -3.26
N LEU A 632 14.90 -4.16 -2.84
CA LEU A 632 15.55 -3.10 -3.60
C LEU A 632 16.10 -3.60 -4.94
N ARG A 633 15.99 -2.77 -5.97
CA ARG A 633 16.67 -2.97 -7.25
C ARG A 633 18.19 -2.94 -7.02
N ARG A 634 18.89 -3.93 -7.55
CA ARG A 634 20.35 -4.09 -7.43
C ARG A 634 21.15 -3.31 -8.46
#